data_c0b578c3e8bf64ff466a8926520e7276
#
_entry.id   c0b578c3e8bf64ff466a8926520e7276
#
_cell.length_a   1.000
_cell.length_b   1.000
_cell.length_c   1.000
_cell.angle_alpha   90.00
_cell.angle_beta   90.00
_cell.angle_gamma   90.00
#
_symmetry.space_group_name_H-M   'P 1'
#
loop_
_entity.id
_entity.type
_entity.pdbx_description
1 polymer ?
#
loop_
_entity_poly.entity_id
_entity_poly.type
_entity_poly.pdbx_seq_one_letter_code
_entity_poly.pdbx_strand_id
1 'polypeptide(L)'
;AGVKSIEHGQLADLATVRMMRETGAWWSIQPFLADEDSNPSSDPRQNAKRQEVSAGTVQAFDMGRAEGVNMAFGTDILMNPAGAQSQGRQLAKLTRFMPPLEALRMATGAAGDLLAMSGERMGYEARLGVIAEGAMADLLVVEGDPEAGLDWLNRPEQSLAMILKGGTVMKDML
;
A
#
# COMPACT_ATOMS: atom_id res chain seq x y z
N ALA A 1 20.96 -8.96 11.54
CA ALA A 1 20.89 -9.89 10.40
C ALA A 1 20.92 -9.15 9.04
N GLY A 2 20.75 -7.83 9.01
CA GLY A 2 20.84 -7.02 7.77
C GLY A 2 19.57 -7.08 6.89
N VAL A 3 18.46 -7.53 7.45
CA VAL A 3 17.14 -7.50 6.77
C VAL A 3 16.78 -6.06 6.44
N LYS A 4 16.29 -5.80 5.22
CA LYS A 4 15.98 -4.47 4.72
C LYS A 4 14.48 -4.17 4.66
N SER A 5 13.64 -5.20 4.54
CA SER A 5 12.18 -5.07 4.62
C SER A 5 11.57 -6.19 5.43
N ILE A 6 10.45 -5.88 6.06
CA ILE A 6 9.56 -6.82 6.74
C ILE A 6 8.23 -6.74 5.99
N GLU A 7 7.83 -7.88 5.46
CA GLU A 7 6.54 -8.01 4.79
C GLU A 7 5.48 -8.47 5.80
N HIS A 8 4.28 -7.93 5.71
CA HIS A 8 3.18 -8.22 6.63
C HIS A 8 3.45 -7.73 8.06
N GLY A 9 3.58 -8.63 9.02
CA GLY A 9 4.00 -8.29 10.38
C GLY A 9 2.95 -7.60 11.25
N GLN A 10 1.65 -7.73 10.94
CA GLN A 10 0.55 -7.08 11.67
C GLN A 10 0.49 -7.43 13.17
N LEU A 11 1.19 -8.48 13.57
CA LEU A 11 1.28 -8.91 14.98
C LEU A 11 2.64 -8.55 15.63
N ALA A 12 3.42 -7.66 14.99
CA ALA A 12 4.66 -7.17 15.57
C ALA A 12 4.38 -6.41 16.87
N ASP A 13 5.23 -6.64 17.87
CA ASP A 13 5.19 -5.88 19.12
C ASP A 13 5.97 -4.55 18.99
N LEU A 14 5.78 -3.67 19.96
CA LEU A 14 6.42 -2.36 19.97
C LEU A 14 7.96 -2.42 19.96
N ALA A 15 8.54 -3.44 20.58
CA ALA A 15 10.00 -3.61 20.59
C ALA A 15 10.52 -3.92 19.19
N THR A 16 9.81 -4.78 18.45
CA THR A 16 10.11 -5.09 17.04
C THR A 16 9.95 -3.87 16.15
N VAL A 17 8.87 -3.09 16.32
CA VAL A 17 8.63 -1.85 15.55
C VAL A 17 9.74 -0.82 15.79
N ARG A 18 10.19 -0.64 17.03
CA ARG A 18 11.34 0.22 17.34
C ARG A 18 12.63 -0.26 16.71
N MET A 19 12.85 -1.57 16.69
CA MET A 19 14.02 -2.16 16.01
C MET A 19 13.97 -1.91 14.50
N MET A 20 12.79 -1.97 13.86
CA MET A 20 12.64 -1.60 12.45
C MET A 20 13.10 -0.17 12.21
N ARG A 21 12.64 0.79 13.01
CA ARG A 21 13.06 2.19 12.92
C ARG A 21 14.57 2.35 13.12
N GLU A 22 15.13 1.77 14.17
CA GLU A 22 16.54 1.90 14.53
C GLU A 22 17.48 1.32 13.46
N THR A 23 17.06 0.25 12.80
CA THR A 23 17.82 -0.40 11.73
C THR A 23 17.55 0.18 10.34
N GLY A 24 16.56 1.07 10.21
CA GLY A 24 16.08 1.59 8.93
C GLY A 24 15.41 0.54 8.05
N ALA A 25 14.91 -0.54 8.66
CA ALA A 25 14.15 -1.54 7.93
C ALA A 25 12.79 -0.97 7.52
N TRP A 26 12.36 -1.29 6.30
CA TRP A 26 11.05 -0.93 5.78
C TRP A 26 9.98 -1.90 6.28
N TRP A 27 8.78 -1.40 6.46
CA TRP A 27 7.61 -2.21 6.76
C TRP A 27 6.62 -2.16 5.58
N SER A 28 6.57 -3.23 4.80
CA SER A 28 5.61 -3.41 3.72
C SER A 28 4.35 -4.04 4.31
N ILE A 29 3.31 -3.24 4.51
CA ILE A 29 2.13 -3.62 5.29
C ILE A 29 0.84 -3.49 4.49
N GLN A 30 -0.12 -4.37 4.77
CA GLN A 30 -1.42 -4.48 4.13
C GLN A 30 -2.54 -4.13 5.10
N PRO A 31 -3.64 -3.50 4.62
CA PRO A 31 -4.82 -3.21 5.44
C PRO A 31 -5.72 -4.45 5.58
N PHE A 32 -5.22 -5.50 6.22
CA PHE A 32 -5.98 -6.72 6.45
C PHE A 32 -7.07 -6.50 7.50
N LEU A 33 -8.26 -6.17 7.04
CA LEU A 33 -9.42 -5.93 7.88
C LEU A 33 -10.45 -7.06 7.74
N ALA A 34 -11.27 -7.26 8.78
CA ALA A 34 -12.41 -8.17 8.74
C ALA A 34 -13.61 -7.46 8.12
N ASP A 35 -13.57 -7.25 6.81
CA ASP A 35 -14.60 -6.56 6.03
C ASP A 35 -14.97 -7.35 4.77
N GLU A 36 -15.69 -6.71 3.83
CA GLU A 36 -16.18 -7.33 2.59
C GLU A 36 -15.09 -7.84 1.66
N ASP A 37 -13.87 -7.34 1.79
CA ASP A 37 -12.71 -7.82 1.01
C ASP A 37 -11.96 -8.95 1.71
N SER A 38 -12.34 -9.32 2.92
CA SER A 38 -11.78 -10.48 3.58
C SER A 38 -12.10 -11.74 2.78
N ASN A 39 -11.14 -12.68 2.75
CA ASN A 39 -11.31 -13.96 2.05
C ASN A 39 -11.45 -15.09 3.08
N PRO A 40 -12.66 -15.35 3.61
CA PRO A 40 -12.85 -16.32 4.66
C PRO A 40 -12.53 -17.74 4.17
N SER A 41 -11.95 -18.54 5.07
CA SER A 41 -11.66 -19.95 4.83
C SER A 41 -12.78 -20.83 5.38
N SER A 42 -12.97 -22.01 4.84
CA SER A 42 -13.79 -23.06 5.44
C SER A 42 -13.14 -23.67 6.70
N ASP A 43 -11.83 -23.47 6.91
CA ASP A 43 -11.12 -23.92 8.12
C ASP A 43 -11.29 -22.90 9.26
N PRO A 44 -11.92 -23.29 10.39
CA PRO A 44 -12.11 -22.40 11.54
C PRO A 44 -10.79 -21.86 12.13
N ARG A 45 -9.71 -22.63 12.08
CA ARG A 45 -8.39 -22.20 12.60
C ARG A 45 -7.79 -21.09 11.75
N GLN A 46 -7.92 -21.20 10.43
CA GLN A 46 -7.48 -20.14 9.54
C GLN A 46 -8.30 -18.87 9.73
N ASN A 47 -9.61 -18.98 9.93
CA ASN A 47 -10.46 -17.84 10.21
C ASN A 47 -10.11 -17.17 11.56
N ALA A 48 -9.85 -17.96 12.62
CA ALA A 48 -9.41 -17.41 13.90
C ALA A 48 -8.09 -16.63 13.75
N LYS A 49 -7.12 -17.18 13.02
CA LYS A 49 -5.85 -16.47 12.75
C LYS A 49 -6.05 -15.19 11.93
N ARG A 50 -6.94 -15.19 10.95
CA ARG A 50 -7.28 -13.98 10.19
C ARG A 50 -7.90 -12.90 11.07
N GLN A 51 -8.77 -13.28 12.00
CA GLN A 51 -9.35 -12.33 12.96
C GLN A 51 -8.26 -11.72 13.86
N GLU A 52 -7.30 -12.53 14.32
CA GLU A 52 -6.15 -12.07 15.09
C GLU A 52 -5.31 -11.06 14.28
N VAL A 53 -4.96 -11.38 13.04
CA VAL A 53 -4.22 -10.50 12.15
C VAL A 53 -5.00 -9.20 11.87
N SER A 54 -6.29 -9.31 11.60
CA SER A 54 -7.14 -8.14 11.37
C SER A 54 -7.21 -7.22 12.59
N ALA A 55 -7.34 -7.78 13.79
CA ALA A 55 -7.31 -7.02 15.03
C ALA A 55 -5.95 -6.32 15.25
N GLY A 56 -4.84 -7.00 14.91
CA GLY A 56 -3.50 -6.44 15.00
C GLY A 56 -3.19 -5.35 13.96
N THR A 57 -3.91 -5.32 12.84
CA THR A 57 -3.65 -4.38 11.74
C THR A 57 -3.76 -2.92 12.19
N VAL A 58 -4.80 -2.56 12.93
CA VAL A 58 -5.00 -1.18 13.43
C VAL A 58 -3.82 -0.76 14.31
N GLN A 59 -3.46 -1.60 15.27
CA GLN A 59 -2.34 -1.34 16.18
C GLN A 59 -1.01 -1.26 15.43
N ALA A 60 -0.80 -2.07 14.40
CA ALA A 60 0.41 -2.06 13.59
C ALA A 60 0.58 -0.72 12.85
N PHE A 61 -0.46 -0.22 12.20
CA PHE A 61 -0.43 1.11 11.56
C PHE A 61 -0.16 2.22 12.58
N ASP A 62 -0.84 2.21 13.73
CA ASP A 62 -0.65 3.21 14.77
C ASP A 62 0.78 3.20 15.32
N MET A 63 1.34 2.03 15.63
CA MET A 63 2.71 1.90 16.11
C MET A 63 3.74 2.31 15.06
N GLY A 64 3.58 1.85 13.81
CA GLY A 64 4.52 2.17 12.72
C GLY A 64 4.60 3.67 12.47
N ARG A 65 3.45 4.36 12.47
CA ARG A 65 3.38 5.81 12.31
C ARG A 65 3.95 6.56 13.53
N ALA A 66 3.57 6.16 14.74
CA ALA A 66 4.03 6.80 15.98
C ALA A 66 5.54 6.68 16.17
N GLU A 67 6.12 5.54 15.83
CA GLU A 67 7.57 5.32 15.92
C GLU A 67 8.36 5.84 14.69
N GLY A 68 7.68 6.28 13.63
CA GLY A 68 8.32 6.82 12.42
C GLY A 68 9.07 5.77 11.61
N VAL A 69 8.51 4.56 11.51
CA VAL A 69 9.05 3.51 10.66
C VAL A 69 8.83 3.85 9.19
N ASN A 70 9.78 3.52 8.32
CA ASN A 70 9.59 3.59 6.88
C ASN A 70 8.53 2.56 6.46
N MET A 71 7.35 3.03 6.06
CA MET A 71 6.23 2.16 5.70
C MET A 71 5.93 2.27 4.21
N ALA A 72 5.64 1.12 3.57
CA ALA A 72 5.16 1.04 2.20
C ALA A 72 3.87 0.22 2.14
N PHE A 73 2.98 0.58 1.22
CA PHE A 73 1.71 -0.10 1.02
C PHE A 73 1.85 -1.25 0.02
N GLY A 74 1.24 -2.39 0.35
CA GLY A 74 0.96 -3.48 -0.56
C GLY A 74 -0.45 -4.00 -0.35
N THR A 75 -1.02 -4.72 -1.30
CA THR A 75 -2.37 -5.30 -1.18
C THR A 75 -2.34 -6.78 -0.83
N ASP A 76 -1.32 -7.49 -1.28
CA ASP A 76 -1.19 -8.95 -1.14
C ASP A 76 -2.46 -9.71 -1.61
N ILE A 77 -3.12 -9.21 -2.65
CA ILE A 77 -4.27 -9.88 -3.25
C ILE A 77 -3.77 -11.02 -4.12
N LEU A 78 -3.55 -12.16 -3.48
CA LEU A 78 -3.15 -13.39 -4.14
C LEU A 78 -4.28 -14.43 -4.08
N MET A 79 -4.30 -15.34 -5.05
CA MET A 79 -5.25 -16.47 -5.12
C MET A 79 -6.74 -16.07 -5.06
N ASN A 80 -7.04 -14.81 -5.32
CA ASN A 80 -8.40 -14.28 -5.39
C ASN A 80 -8.57 -13.42 -6.65
N PRO A 81 -8.84 -14.01 -7.81
CA PRO A 81 -8.99 -13.26 -9.06
C PRO A 81 -10.08 -12.17 -9.01
N ALA A 82 -11.17 -12.43 -8.28
CA ALA A 82 -12.24 -11.46 -8.09
C ALA A 82 -11.76 -10.27 -7.24
N GLY A 83 -10.91 -10.52 -6.25
CA GLY A 83 -10.29 -9.49 -5.41
C GLY A 83 -9.28 -8.61 -6.15
N ALA A 84 -8.72 -9.08 -7.27
CA ALA A 84 -7.74 -8.31 -8.03
C ALA A 84 -8.28 -6.96 -8.53
N GLN A 85 -9.59 -6.84 -8.70
CA GLN A 85 -10.25 -5.57 -9.07
C GLN A 85 -10.39 -4.59 -7.89
N SER A 86 -10.15 -5.03 -6.65
CA SER A 86 -10.30 -4.20 -5.44
C SER A 86 -9.02 -3.47 -5.00
N GLN A 87 -7.96 -3.44 -5.82
CA GLN A 87 -6.69 -2.80 -5.50
C GLN A 87 -6.86 -1.36 -5.00
N GLY A 88 -7.62 -0.55 -5.74
CA GLY A 88 -7.91 0.84 -5.36
C GLY A 88 -8.65 0.93 -4.02
N ARG A 89 -9.62 0.05 -3.78
CA ARG A 89 -10.37 -0.01 -2.52
C ARG A 89 -9.45 -0.36 -1.34
N GLN A 90 -8.48 -1.26 -1.53
CA GLN A 90 -7.49 -1.55 -0.48
C GLN A 90 -6.64 -0.32 -0.13
N LEU A 91 -6.25 0.47 -1.13
CA LEU A 91 -5.56 1.73 -0.88
C LEU A 91 -6.47 2.74 -0.15
N ALA A 92 -7.74 2.87 -0.55
CA ALA A 92 -8.69 3.76 0.10
C ALA A 92 -8.89 3.42 1.58
N LYS A 93 -8.80 2.14 1.99
CA LYS A 93 -8.89 1.71 3.40
C LYS A 93 -7.82 2.33 4.30
N LEU A 94 -6.67 2.74 3.76
CA LEU A 94 -5.63 3.39 4.55
C LEU A 94 -6.10 4.68 5.21
N THR A 95 -7.14 5.33 4.67
CA THR A 95 -7.74 6.53 5.29
C THR A 95 -8.36 6.27 6.67
N ARG A 96 -8.54 5.01 7.03
CA ARG A 96 -8.92 4.60 8.40
C ARG A 96 -7.79 4.77 9.42
N PHE A 97 -6.55 4.85 8.96
CA PHE A 97 -5.35 4.87 9.81
C PHE A 97 -4.57 6.18 9.67
N MET A 98 -4.73 6.90 8.56
CA MET A 98 -3.91 8.07 8.24
C MET A 98 -4.62 9.05 7.30
N PRO A 99 -4.17 10.33 7.22
CA PRO A 99 -4.67 11.28 6.24
C PRO A 99 -4.51 10.79 4.80
N PRO A 100 -5.41 11.18 3.88
CA PRO A 100 -5.42 10.69 2.49
C PRO A 100 -4.08 10.87 1.77
N LEU A 101 -3.45 12.04 1.86
CA LEU A 101 -2.15 12.28 1.22
C LEU A 101 -1.01 11.44 1.80
N GLU A 102 -1.07 11.10 3.08
CA GLU A 102 -0.10 10.19 3.70
C GLU A 102 -0.26 8.78 3.11
N ALA A 103 -1.50 8.30 3.00
CA ALA A 103 -1.82 7.03 2.36
C ALA A 103 -1.34 6.97 0.90
N LEU A 104 -1.57 8.03 0.13
CA LEU A 104 -1.07 8.13 -1.25
C LEU A 104 0.46 8.11 -1.31
N ARG A 105 1.15 8.86 -0.44
CA ARG A 105 2.62 8.84 -0.38
C ARG A 105 3.16 7.46 -0.04
N MET A 106 2.50 6.74 0.88
CA MET A 106 2.85 5.38 1.27
C MET A 106 2.74 4.40 0.09
N ALA A 107 1.73 4.59 -0.77
CA ALA A 107 1.48 3.74 -1.94
C ALA A 107 2.27 4.15 -3.20
N THR A 108 2.88 5.33 -3.22
CA THR A 108 3.59 5.88 -4.39
C THR A 108 5.07 6.11 -4.09
N GLY A 109 5.45 7.26 -3.58
CA GLY A 109 6.85 7.63 -3.34
C GLY A 109 7.56 6.67 -2.39
N ALA A 110 6.94 6.33 -1.24
CA ALA A 110 7.52 5.42 -0.27
C ALA A 110 7.67 3.99 -0.85
N ALA A 111 6.65 3.50 -1.56
CA ALA A 111 6.75 2.21 -2.26
C ALA A 111 7.83 2.23 -3.35
N GLY A 112 7.97 3.34 -4.08
CA GLY A 112 9.05 3.55 -5.04
C GLY A 112 10.43 3.51 -4.40
N ASP A 113 10.61 4.16 -3.26
CA ASP A 113 11.87 4.17 -2.51
C ASP A 113 12.21 2.76 -1.95
N LEU A 114 11.20 2.00 -1.48
CA LEU A 114 11.38 0.59 -1.09
C LEU A 114 11.84 -0.26 -2.27
N LEU A 115 11.18 -0.15 -3.43
CA LEU A 115 11.54 -0.89 -4.64
C LEU A 115 12.95 -0.55 -5.13
N ALA A 116 13.36 0.71 -5.01
CA ALA A 116 14.71 1.16 -5.40
C ALA A 116 15.83 0.47 -4.60
N MET A 117 15.53 -0.08 -3.40
CA MET A 117 16.49 -0.87 -2.63
C MET A 117 16.90 -2.18 -3.34
N SER A 118 16.17 -2.61 -4.36
CA SER A 118 16.54 -3.75 -5.19
C SER A 118 17.78 -3.47 -6.08
N GLY A 119 18.21 -2.20 -6.17
CA GLY A 119 19.36 -1.78 -6.96
C GLY A 119 19.25 -2.21 -8.43
N GLU A 120 20.28 -2.83 -8.97
CA GLU A 120 20.32 -3.29 -10.37
C GLU A 120 19.23 -4.33 -10.72
N ARG A 121 18.58 -4.94 -9.72
CA ARG A 121 17.46 -5.88 -9.92
C ARG A 121 16.12 -5.18 -10.06
N MET A 122 16.07 -3.87 -9.85
CA MET A 122 14.86 -3.07 -10.06
C MET A 122 14.54 -3.06 -11.56
N GLY A 123 13.35 -3.53 -11.94
CA GLY A 123 12.92 -3.63 -13.33
C GLY A 123 12.50 -2.29 -13.98
N TYR A 124 12.85 -1.16 -13.36
CA TYR A 124 12.51 0.19 -13.84
C TYR A 124 13.78 1.02 -14.00
N GLU A 125 13.84 1.79 -15.07
CA GLU A 125 15.04 2.57 -15.45
C GLU A 125 15.16 3.89 -14.66
N ALA A 126 14.07 4.35 -14.01
CA ALA A 126 14.01 5.63 -13.32
C ALA A 126 13.19 5.55 -12.04
N ARG A 127 13.22 6.64 -11.26
CA ARG A 127 12.51 6.75 -9.99
C ARG A 127 11.00 6.60 -10.18
N LEU A 128 10.36 5.87 -9.26
CA LEU A 128 8.92 5.61 -9.23
C LEU A 128 8.20 6.47 -8.19
N GLY A 129 6.90 6.67 -8.40
CA GLY A 129 5.98 7.20 -7.40
C GLY A 129 6.12 8.67 -7.08
N VAL A 130 6.82 9.44 -7.92
CA VAL A 130 7.01 10.89 -7.77
C VAL A 130 6.79 11.60 -9.10
N ILE A 131 6.32 12.84 -9.03
CA ILE A 131 6.25 13.74 -10.18
C ILE A 131 7.51 14.60 -10.14
N ALA A 132 8.51 14.22 -10.94
CA ALA A 132 9.78 14.91 -11.05
C ALA A 132 10.40 14.68 -12.42
N GLU A 133 11.23 15.62 -12.88
CA GLU A 133 12.00 15.45 -14.11
C GLU A 133 12.90 14.20 -14.01
N GLY A 134 12.88 13.37 -15.06
CA GLY A 134 13.63 12.12 -15.11
C GLY A 134 13.00 10.95 -14.34
N ALA A 135 11.86 11.12 -13.68
CA ALA A 135 11.11 10.01 -13.10
C ALA A 135 10.30 9.24 -14.15
N MET A 136 9.88 8.02 -13.82
CA MET A 136 8.94 7.28 -14.66
C MET A 136 7.62 8.03 -14.79
N ALA A 137 7.13 8.20 -16.01
CA ALA A 137 5.85 8.85 -16.29
C ALA A 137 4.68 7.87 -16.10
N ASP A 138 4.55 7.31 -14.89
CA ASP A 138 3.41 6.51 -14.44
C ASP A 138 2.47 7.44 -13.66
N LEU A 139 1.45 7.96 -14.33
CA LEU A 139 0.60 9.03 -13.82
C LEU A 139 -0.88 8.66 -13.88
N LEU A 140 -1.63 9.14 -12.91
CA LEU A 140 -3.09 9.08 -12.88
C LEU A 140 -3.64 10.50 -12.85
N VAL A 141 -4.57 10.83 -13.78
CA VAL A 141 -5.43 12.00 -13.67
C VAL A 141 -6.76 11.52 -13.08
N VAL A 142 -7.19 12.13 -12.00
CA VAL A 142 -8.34 11.64 -11.23
C VAL A 142 -9.45 12.69 -11.17
N GLU A 143 -10.70 12.21 -11.19
CA GLU A 143 -11.89 12.97 -10.86
C GLU A 143 -12.08 12.95 -9.34
N GLY A 144 -11.94 14.09 -8.69
CA GLY A 144 -12.09 14.24 -7.24
C GLY A 144 -10.94 15.00 -6.59
N ASP A 145 -11.05 15.17 -5.29
CA ASP A 145 -10.05 15.82 -4.45
C ASP A 145 -9.32 14.78 -3.59
N PRO A 146 -8.06 14.41 -3.91
CA PRO A 146 -7.30 13.46 -3.14
C PRO A 146 -6.99 13.91 -1.70
N GLU A 147 -7.07 15.20 -1.39
CA GLU A 147 -6.89 15.73 -0.03
C GLU A 147 -8.12 15.50 0.82
N ALA A 148 -9.31 15.53 0.22
CA ALA A 148 -10.57 15.30 0.91
C ALA A 148 -10.84 13.82 1.22
N GLY A 149 -10.30 12.89 0.42
CA GLY A 149 -10.49 11.46 0.61
C GLY A 149 -10.03 10.61 -0.57
N LEU A 150 -10.10 9.29 -0.39
CA LEU A 150 -9.69 8.31 -1.41
C LEU A 150 -10.86 7.46 -1.93
N ASP A 151 -12.11 7.82 -1.66
CA ASP A 151 -13.29 7.04 -2.07
C ASP A 151 -13.46 6.93 -3.58
N TRP A 152 -12.87 7.86 -4.34
CA TRP A 152 -12.80 7.81 -5.80
C TRP A 152 -12.08 6.54 -6.31
N LEU A 153 -11.18 5.94 -5.53
CA LEU A 153 -10.53 4.67 -5.84
C LEU A 153 -11.47 3.45 -5.81
N ASN A 154 -12.68 3.60 -5.25
CA ASN A 154 -13.69 2.54 -5.26
C ASN A 154 -14.38 2.36 -6.61
N ARG A 155 -14.23 3.34 -7.51
CA ARG A 155 -14.83 3.36 -8.85
C ARG A 155 -13.82 3.79 -9.90
N PRO A 156 -12.70 3.05 -10.07
CA PRO A 156 -11.57 3.47 -10.90
C PRO A 156 -11.93 3.64 -12.38
N GLU A 157 -12.94 2.92 -12.87
CA GLU A 157 -13.44 3.07 -14.24
C GLU A 157 -14.05 4.45 -14.52
N GLN A 158 -14.58 5.11 -13.49
CA GLN A 158 -15.21 6.44 -13.58
C GLN A 158 -14.25 7.54 -13.13
N SER A 159 -13.50 7.29 -12.06
CA SER A 159 -12.70 8.32 -11.38
C SER A 159 -11.28 8.47 -11.94
N LEU A 160 -10.75 7.50 -12.65
CA LEU A 160 -9.46 7.64 -13.34
C LEU A 160 -9.70 8.19 -14.76
N ALA A 161 -9.65 9.50 -14.89
CA ALA A 161 -9.90 10.19 -16.16
C ALA A 161 -8.80 9.90 -17.19
N MET A 162 -7.53 9.81 -16.76
CA MET A 162 -6.42 9.39 -17.62
C MET A 162 -5.45 8.50 -16.85
N ILE A 163 -4.89 7.51 -17.55
CA ILE A 163 -3.83 6.64 -17.04
C ILE A 163 -2.65 6.67 -18.00
N LEU A 164 -1.48 7.04 -17.51
CA LEU A 164 -0.22 6.94 -18.25
C LEU A 164 0.66 5.87 -17.61
N LYS A 165 1.31 5.06 -18.45
CA LYS A 165 2.30 4.07 -18.06
C LYS A 165 3.56 4.27 -18.88
N GLY A 166 4.67 4.63 -18.24
CA GLY A 166 5.92 4.94 -18.94
C GLY A 166 5.76 6.04 -20.00
N GLY A 167 4.89 7.02 -19.77
CA GLY A 167 4.57 8.07 -20.74
C GLY A 167 3.57 7.68 -21.83
N THR A 168 3.18 6.42 -21.93
CA THR A 168 2.15 5.96 -22.87
C THR A 168 0.76 6.11 -22.26
N VAL A 169 -0.17 6.73 -23.00
CA VAL A 169 -1.57 6.85 -22.57
C VAL A 169 -2.26 5.50 -22.71
N MET A 170 -2.69 4.93 -21.58
CA MET A 170 -3.38 3.64 -21.48
C MET A 170 -4.91 3.80 -21.40
N LYS A 171 -5.36 4.92 -20.83
CA LYS A 171 -6.78 5.30 -20.74
C LYS A 171 -6.86 6.81 -20.91
N ASP A 172 -7.84 7.28 -21.67
CA ASP A 172 -8.16 8.68 -21.87
C ASP A 172 -9.68 8.86 -21.92
N MET A 173 -10.20 9.65 -20.99
CA MET A 173 -11.62 10.03 -20.89
C MET A 173 -11.80 11.57 -20.79
N LEU A 174 -10.72 12.34 -21.07
CA LEU A 174 -10.74 13.81 -21.05
C LEU A 174 -11.36 14.38 -22.31
#